data_17634b63d10cc12e59555d63f22521b7
#
_entry.id   17634b63d10cc12e59555d63f22521b7
#
_cell.length_a   1.000
_cell.length_b   1.000
_cell.length_c   1.000
_cell.angle_alpha   90.00
_cell.angle_beta   90.00
_cell.angle_gamma   90.00
#
_symmetry.space_group_name_H-M   'P 1'
#
loop_
_entity.id
_entity.type
_entity.pdbx_description
1 polymer ?
#
loop_
_entity_poly.entity_id
_entity_poly.type
_entity_poly.pdbx_seq_one_letter_code
_entity_poly.pdbx_strand_id
1 'polypeptide(L)'
;DAVRIVRGGETSVTDYFAERTRDPLTVKFLPIVGKATEKVALTDKYNAVAGKAAGFGLVKDEDANVQRYVTRKALDGLYFMIGEEEKKIRRDPIGTGSALLRKVFGF
;
A
#
# COMPACT_ATOMS: atom_id res chain seq x y z
N ASP A 1 23.46 0.43 6.37
CA ASP A 1 22.12 0.39 5.75
C ASP A 1 21.68 1.70 5.12
N ALA A 2 22.01 2.86 5.71
CA ALA A 2 21.68 4.15 5.13
C ALA A 2 22.30 4.33 3.74
N VAL A 3 23.55 3.92 3.56
CA VAL A 3 24.22 4.00 2.24
C VAL A 3 23.52 3.10 1.21
N ARG A 4 23.11 1.90 1.62
CA ARG A 4 22.37 0.97 0.75
C ARG A 4 21.03 1.56 0.33
N ILE A 5 20.34 2.23 1.23
CA ILE A 5 19.05 2.86 0.97
C ILE A 5 19.23 4.05 0.02
N VAL A 6 20.17 4.94 0.32
CA VAL A 6 20.38 6.16 -0.48
C VAL A 6 20.95 5.85 -1.87
N ARG A 7 21.89 4.90 -1.96
CA ARG A 7 22.56 4.51 -3.21
C ARG A 7 21.95 3.30 -3.89
N GLY A 8 20.85 2.77 -3.36
CA GLY A 8 20.15 1.63 -3.93
C GLY A 8 19.41 1.98 -5.22
N GLY A 9 18.51 1.08 -5.63
CA GLY A 9 17.70 1.28 -6.83
C GLY A 9 16.73 2.45 -6.72
N GLU A 10 15.95 2.66 -7.77
CA GLU A 10 15.03 3.81 -7.91
C GLU A 10 13.99 3.92 -6.78
N THR A 11 13.66 2.82 -6.12
CA THR A 11 12.64 2.77 -5.06
C THR A 11 13.17 2.17 -3.76
N SER A 12 14.49 2.24 -3.52
CA SER A 12 15.10 1.58 -2.36
C SER A 12 14.61 2.14 -1.03
N VAL A 13 14.34 3.44 -0.93
CA VAL A 13 13.78 4.06 0.28
C VAL A 13 12.33 3.58 0.48
N THR A 14 11.54 3.58 -0.58
CA THR A 14 10.15 3.11 -0.56
C THR A 14 10.08 1.64 -0.15
N ASP A 15 10.93 0.80 -0.71
CA ASP A 15 10.97 -0.64 -0.41
C ASP A 15 11.32 -0.88 1.06
N TYR A 16 12.30 -0.15 1.59
CA TYR A 16 12.65 -0.21 3.00
C TYR A 16 11.48 0.22 3.88
N PHE A 17 10.84 1.33 3.55
CA PHE A 17 9.69 1.85 4.28
C PHE A 17 8.52 0.86 4.25
N ALA A 18 8.21 0.28 3.09
CA ALA A 18 7.15 -0.71 2.94
C ALA A 18 7.40 -1.95 3.80
N GLU A 19 8.61 -2.45 3.79
CA GLU A 19 9.03 -3.61 4.60
C GLU A 19 8.75 -3.39 6.10
N ARG A 20 8.99 -2.17 6.58
CA ARG A 20 8.86 -1.82 8.00
C ARG A 20 7.44 -1.45 8.42
N THR A 21 6.61 -0.99 7.48
CA THR A 21 5.31 -0.38 7.83
C THR A 21 4.12 -1.17 7.33
N ARG A 22 4.28 -2.12 6.41
CA ARG A 22 3.16 -2.85 5.82
C ARG A 22 2.31 -3.55 6.87
N ASP A 23 2.90 -4.32 7.76
CA ASP A 23 2.17 -5.05 8.79
C ASP A 23 1.46 -4.12 9.78
N PRO A 24 2.14 -3.13 10.39
CA PRO A 24 1.47 -2.15 11.26
C PRO A 24 0.33 -1.40 10.57
N LEU A 25 0.51 -1.00 9.30
CA LEU A 25 -0.53 -0.30 8.56
C LEU A 25 -1.71 -1.22 8.22
N THR A 26 -1.45 -2.48 7.92
CA THR A 26 -2.51 -3.47 7.69
C THR A 26 -3.43 -3.55 8.91
N VAL A 27 -2.86 -3.64 10.10
CA VAL A 27 -3.62 -3.69 11.36
C VAL A 27 -4.49 -2.44 11.53
N LYS A 28 -3.97 -1.26 11.18
CA LYS A 28 -4.71 0.00 11.30
C LYS A 28 -5.79 0.16 10.22
N PHE A 29 -5.54 -0.33 9.02
CA PHE A 29 -6.47 -0.16 7.89
C PHE A 29 -7.63 -1.14 7.94
N LEU A 30 -7.41 -2.35 8.44
CA LEU A 30 -8.45 -3.40 8.46
C LEU A 30 -9.79 -2.95 9.06
N PRO A 31 -9.85 -2.31 10.25
CA PRO A 31 -11.14 -1.86 10.78
C PRO A 31 -11.80 -0.77 9.95
N ILE A 32 -11.01 0.11 9.31
CA ILE A 32 -11.54 1.16 8.43
C ILE A 32 -12.15 0.54 7.18
N VAL A 33 -11.42 -0.38 6.55
CA VAL A 33 -11.90 -1.13 5.38
C VAL A 33 -13.11 -1.98 5.74
N GLY A 34 -13.11 -2.60 6.92
CA GLY A 34 -14.23 -3.39 7.42
C GLY A 34 -15.52 -2.58 7.48
N LYS A 35 -15.48 -1.38 8.04
CA LYS A 35 -16.63 -0.47 8.10
C LYS A 35 -17.09 -0.04 6.72
N ALA A 36 -16.16 0.27 5.82
CA ALA A 36 -16.47 0.69 4.46
C ALA A 36 -17.13 -0.42 3.64
N THR A 37 -16.64 -1.66 3.78
CA THR A 37 -17.18 -2.80 3.04
C THR A 37 -18.54 -3.27 3.56
N GLU A 38 -18.80 -3.12 4.86
CA GLU A 38 -20.11 -3.43 5.45
C GLU A 38 -21.23 -2.59 4.83
N LYS A 39 -20.95 -1.33 4.53
CA LYS A 39 -21.93 -0.39 3.96
C LYS A 39 -22.42 -0.80 2.57
N VAL A 40 -21.63 -1.54 1.80
CA VAL A 40 -22.00 -1.94 0.43
C VAL A 40 -22.64 -3.34 0.37
N ALA A 41 -22.80 -4.02 1.52
CA ALA A 41 -23.46 -5.32 1.65
C ALA A 41 -22.92 -6.43 0.72
N LEU A 42 -21.67 -6.29 0.28
CA LEU A 42 -21.02 -7.28 -0.59
C LEU A 42 -20.06 -8.20 0.15
N THR A 43 -19.72 -7.87 1.38
CA THR A 43 -18.70 -8.55 2.17
C THR A 43 -19.00 -10.04 2.33
N ASP A 44 -20.20 -10.37 2.78
CA ASP A 44 -20.59 -11.77 3.05
C ASP A 44 -20.60 -12.60 1.76
N LYS A 45 -21.12 -12.02 0.67
CA LYS A 45 -21.17 -12.69 -0.64
C LYS A 45 -19.77 -12.94 -1.19
N TYR A 46 -18.92 -11.91 -1.13
CA TYR A 46 -17.52 -12.04 -1.58
C TYR A 46 -16.80 -13.11 -0.76
N ASN A 47 -16.89 -13.03 0.57
CA ASN A 47 -16.17 -13.95 1.46
C ASN A 47 -16.64 -15.39 1.28
N ALA A 48 -17.94 -15.62 1.04
CA ALA A 48 -18.49 -16.94 0.80
C ALA A 48 -17.94 -17.55 -0.49
N VAL A 49 -17.95 -16.80 -1.60
CA VAL A 49 -17.45 -17.27 -2.90
C VAL A 49 -15.93 -17.46 -2.87
N ALA A 50 -15.20 -16.46 -2.36
CA ALA A 50 -13.74 -16.50 -2.31
C ALA A 50 -13.24 -17.58 -1.34
N GLY A 51 -13.98 -17.83 -0.24
CA GLY A 51 -13.66 -18.90 0.70
C GLY A 51 -13.77 -20.28 0.06
N LYS A 52 -14.81 -20.50 -0.75
CA LYS A 52 -14.95 -21.74 -1.54
C LYS A 52 -13.82 -21.89 -2.56
N ALA A 53 -13.50 -20.82 -3.27
CA ALA A 53 -12.42 -20.80 -4.25
C ALA A 53 -11.06 -21.09 -3.59
N ALA A 54 -10.80 -20.55 -2.41
CA ALA A 54 -9.60 -20.83 -1.63
C ALA A 54 -9.52 -22.30 -1.22
N GLY A 55 -10.65 -22.92 -0.83
CA GLY A 55 -10.74 -24.33 -0.51
C GLY A 55 -10.39 -25.24 -1.68
N PHE A 56 -10.61 -24.77 -2.92
CA PHE A 56 -10.22 -25.49 -4.15
C PHE A 56 -8.83 -25.05 -4.68
N GLY A 57 -8.11 -24.18 -3.97
CA GLY A 57 -6.81 -23.68 -4.39
C GLY A 57 -6.85 -22.67 -5.53
N LEU A 58 -8.02 -22.10 -5.85
CA LEU A 58 -8.20 -21.16 -6.96
C LEU A 58 -7.76 -19.72 -6.60
N VAL A 59 -7.82 -19.37 -5.32
CA VAL A 59 -7.32 -18.08 -4.79
C VAL A 59 -6.53 -18.34 -3.52
N LYS A 60 -5.65 -17.40 -3.16
CA LYS A 60 -4.88 -17.49 -1.91
C LYS A 60 -5.81 -17.28 -0.71
N ASP A 61 -5.52 -17.92 0.41
CA ASP A 61 -6.30 -17.79 1.64
C ASP A 61 -6.44 -16.33 2.09
N GLU A 62 -5.38 -15.55 1.94
CA GLU A 62 -5.38 -14.12 2.29
C GLU A 62 -6.33 -13.28 1.42
N ASP A 63 -6.65 -13.76 0.20
CA ASP A 63 -7.58 -13.11 -0.71
C ASP A 63 -9.03 -13.61 -0.55
N ALA A 64 -9.25 -14.61 0.30
CA ALA A 64 -10.58 -15.14 0.59
C ALA A 64 -11.44 -14.22 1.46
N ASN A 65 -10.86 -13.12 1.96
CA ASN A 65 -11.52 -12.13 2.79
C ASN A 65 -11.42 -10.77 2.11
N VAL A 66 -12.57 -10.13 1.84
CA VAL A 66 -12.60 -8.86 1.11
C VAL A 66 -11.86 -7.74 1.85
N GLN A 67 -11.97 -7.68 3.17
CA GLN A 67 -11.31 -6.65 3.96
C GLN A 67 -9.78 -6.76 3.82
N ARG A 68 -9.25 -7.96 3.88
CA ARG A 68 -7.81 -8.20 3.71
C ARG A 68 -7.36 -7.93 2.27
N TYR A 69 -8.15 -8.35 1.29
CA TYR A 69 -7.87 -8.10 -0.12
C TYR A 69 -7.81 -6.61 -0.41
N VAL A 70 -8.84 -5.86 0.00
CA VAL A 70 -8.91 -4.41 -0.23
C VAL A 70 -7.78 -3.70 0.52
N THR A 71 -7.50 -4.08 1.77
CA THR A 71 -6.40 -3.50 2.54
C THR A 71 -5.05 -3.72 1.86
N ARG A 72 -4.79 -4.94 1.38
CA ARG A 72 -3.56 -5.27 0.67
C ARG A 72 -3.41 -4.43 -0.60
N LYS A 73 -4.47 -4.33 -1.39
CA LYS A 73 -4.46 -3.54 -2.62
C LYS A 73 -4.31 -2.04 -2.35
N ALA A 74 -4.92 -1.53 -1.29
CA ALA A 74 -4.76 -0.14 -0.89
C ALA A 74 -3.31 0.16 -0.49
N LEU A 75 -2.67 -0.73 0.27
CA LEU A 75 -1.26 -0.58 0.63
C LEU A 75 -0.34 -0.71 -0.58
N ASP A 76 -0.62 -1.67 -1.48
CA ASP A 76 0.14 -1.79 -2.74
C ASP A 76 0.09 -0.48 -3.53
N GLY A 77 -1.10 0.12 -3.64
CA GLY A 77 -1.27 1.40 -4.32
C GLY A 77 -0.55 2.55 -3.62
N LEU A 78 -0.61 2.59 -2.30
CA LEU A 78 0.10 3.60 -1.49
C LEU A 78 1.60 3.52 -1.74
N TYR A 79 2.20 2.35 -1.62
CA TYR A 79 3.64 2.18 -1.81
C TYR A 79 4.06 2.42 -3.27
N PHE A 80 3.21 2.06 -4.21
CA PHE A 80 3.46 2.37 -5.62
C PHE A 80 3.55 3.89 -5.83
N MET A 81 2.62 4.66 -5.28
CA MET A 81 2.63 6.12 -5.39
C MET A 81 3.84 6.75 -4.68
N ILE A 82 4.19 6.25 -3.50
CA ILE A 82 5.38 6.70 -2.79
C ILE A 82 6.64 6.42 -3.63
N GLY A 83 6.71 5.23 -4.23
CA GLY A 83 7.83 4.86 -5.10
C GLY A 83 7.95 5.76 -6.33
N GLU A 84 6.82 6.13 -6.95
CA GLU A 84 6.83 7.06 -8.08
C GLU A 84 7.34 8.45 -7.66
N GLU A 85 6.96 8.93 -6.48
CA GLU A 85 7.49 10.19 -5.95
C GLU A 85 8.99 10.08 -5.64
N GLU A 86 9.45 8.96 -5.10
CA GLU A 86 10.88 8.72 -4.88
C GLU A 86 11.67 8.79 -6.19
N LYS A 87 11.17 8.18 -7.25
CA LYS A 87 11.80 8.24 -8.58
C LYS A 87 11.95 9.68 -9.06
N LYS A 88 10.93 10.50 -8.89
CA LYS A 88 10.97 11.93 -9.26
C LYS A 88 12.03 12.67 -8.46
N ILE A 89 12.08 12.45 -7.15
CA ILE A 89 13.06 13.09 -6.26
C ILE A 89 14.48 12.69 -6.67
N ARG A 90 14.72 11.42 -7.00
CA ARG A 90 16.04 10.93 -7.40
C ARG A 90 16.49 11.51 -8.75
N ARG A 91 15.54 11.75 -9.66
CA ARG A 91 15.85 12.33 -10.99
C ARG A 91 16.14 13.84 -10.90
N ASP A 92 15.44 14.55 -10.04
CA ASP A 92 15.57 16.00 -9.88
C ASP A 92 15.40 16.37 -8.40
N PRO A 93 16.44 16.13 -7.57
CA PRO A 93 16.32 16.37 -6.13
C PRO A 93 16.06 17.82 -5.75
N ILE A 94 16.63 18.77 -6.50
CA ILE A 94 16.48 20.20 -6.21
C ILE A 94 15.10 20.69 -6.63
N GLY A 95 14.69 20.43 -7.87
CA GLY A 95 13.39 20.87 -8.39
C GLY A 95 12.23 20.23 -7.69
N THR A 96 12.27 18.92 -7.50
CA THR A 96 11.18 18.17 -6.85
C THR A 96 11.07 18.52 -5.38
N GLY A 97 12.20 18.66 -4.67
CA GLY A 97 12.23 19.07 -3.28
C GLY A 97 11.61 20.44 -3.07
N SER A 98 11.94 21.39 -3.94
CA SER A 98 11.38 22.75 -3.89
C SER A 98 9.87 22.75 -4.16
N ALA A 99 9.39 21.94 -5.12
CA ALA A 99 7.98 21.82 -5.41
C ALA A 99 7.21 21.23 -4.24
N LEU A 100 7.75 20.20 -3.59
CA LEU A 100 7.17 19.60 -2.39
C LEU A 100 7.08 20.60 -1.24
N LEU A 101 8.16 21.36 -0.98
CA LEU A 101 8.17 22.37 0.05
C LEU A 101 7.11 23.45 -0.19
N ARG A 102 6.96 23.91 -1.42
CA ARG A 102 5.91 24.87 -1.79
C ARG A 102 4.52 24.30 -1.56
N LYS A 103 4.29 23.05 -1.93
CA LYS A 103 2.99 22.39 -1.80
C LYS A 103 2.60 22.17 -0.34
N VAL A 104 3.56 21.81 0.50
CA VAL A 104 3.32 21.50 1.92
C VAL A 104 3.27 22.75 2.77
N PHE A 105 4.15 23.71 2.54
CA PHE A 105 4.31 24.91 3.37
C PHE A 105 3.74 26.19 2.77
N GLY A 106 3.20 26.13 1.56
CA GLY A 106 2.54 27.28 0.94
C GLY A 106 3.46 28.42 0.49
N PHE A 107 4.71 28.11 0.25
CA PHE A 107 5.66 29.13 -0.24
C PHE A 107 5.22 29.69 -1.58
#